data_eb04fc32d71069407a7779d4f2bbd6c9
#
_entry.id   eb04fc32d71069407a7779d4f2bbd6c9
#
_cell.length_a   1.000
_cell.length_b   1.000
_cell.length_c   1.000
_cell.angle_alpha   90.00
_cell.angle_beta   90.00
_cell.angle_gamma   90.00
#
_symmetry.space_group_name_H-M   'P 1'
#
loop_
_entity.id
_entity.type
_entity.pdbx_description
1 polymer ?
#
loop_
_entity_poly.entity_id
_entity_poly.type
_entity_poly.pdbx_seq_one_letter_code
_entity_poly.pdbx_strand_id
1 'polypeptide(L)'
;MPASLLRLHFHDCFVNGCDGSILLDDTSTFTGEKNAFPNRNSARGYEVIDAIKANVEKACPSTVSCTDILTLAAREAIYLTRGPFWSVCLGRRDSLTASQNAANDQLPSPFEPLVNITAKFVSKGAHTLGFAQCSTFKRRLFDFDGSGNPDPTLDSSLLGSLRSVCPNHKDSDSNLAPLDAVTINRFDNVYFKNLMNNSGLLGSDQALMNDNTTAALVSNFSKYPYLFSKEFAASMVKVINIGVLTGQNGEIRKNCRVVN
;
A
#
# COMPACT_ATOMS: atom_id res chain seq x y z
N MET A 1 -0.87 6.13 10.46
CA MET A 1 -1.04 4.68 10.67
C MET A 1 -2.01 4.01 9.67
N PRO A 2 -3.21 4.53 9.33
CA PRO A 2 -4.16 3.84 8.43
C PRO A 2 -3.58 3.40 7.09
N ALA A 3 -2.93 4.28 6.36
CA ALA A 3 -2.26 3.94 5.10
C ALA A 3 -1.18 2.84 5.25
N SER A 4 -0.49 2.81 6.40
CA SER A 4 0.53 1.77 6.67
C SER A 4 -0.10 0.40 6.83
N LEU A 5 -1.24 0.28 7.54
CA LEU A 5 -1.96 -0.98 7.71
C LEU A 5 -2.58 -1.47 6.39
N LEU A 6 -3.16 -0.55 5.60
CA LEU A 6 -3.65 -0.88 4.26
C LEU A 6 -2.52 -1.39 3.36
N ARG A 7 -1.38 -0.70 3.36
CA ARG A 7 -0.22 -1.12 2.57
C ARG A 7 0.37 -2.43 3.05
N LEU A 8 0.45 -2.65 4.36
CA LEU A 8 0.95 -3.91 4.93
C LEU A 8 0.07 -5.09 4.49
N HIS A 9 -1.25 -4.94 4.57
CA HIS A 9 -2.20 -5.94 4.07
C HIS A 9 -2.07 -6.17 2.56
N PHE A 10 -1.89 -5.10 1.78
CA PHE A 10 -1.68 -5.19 0.35
C PHE A 10 -0.39 -5.97 0.02
N HIS A 11 0.72 -5.67 0.71
CA HIS A 11 1.99 -6.35 0.50
C HIS A 11 1.94 -7.82 0.92
N ASP A 12 1.13 -8.17 1.93
CA ASP A 12 0.83 -9.56 2.27
C ASP A 12 0.12 -10.27 1.11
N CYS A 13 -1.05 -9.75 0.73
CA CYS A 13 -1.92 -10.41 -0.24
C CYS A 13 -1.32 -10.56 -1.64
N PHE A 14 -0.39 -9.70 -2.03
CA PHE A 14 0.25 -9.73 -3.36
C PHE A 14 1.52 -10.58 -3.42
N VAL A 15 1.91 -11.21 -2.30
CA VAL A 15 3.03 -12.14 -2.24
C VAL A 15 2.49 -13.50 -1.76
N ASN A 16 2.23 -14.39 -2.72
CA ASN A 16 1.68 -15.74 -2.51
C ASN A 16 0.23 -15.80 -1.97
N GLY A 17 -0.40 -14.68 -1.62
CA GLY A 17 -1.77 -14.59 -1.12
C GLY A 17 -1.90 -13.96 0.26
N CYS A 18 -3.14 -13.72 0.69
CA CYS A 18 -3.43 -13.19 2.03
C CYS A 18 -3.24 -14.27 3.09
N ASP A 19 -2.03 -14.47 3.56
CA ASP A 19 -1.65 -15.59 4.43
C ASP A 19 -0.79 -15.17 5.64
N GLY A 20 -0.59 -13.86 5.84
CA GLY A 20 0.17 -13.32 6.96
C GLY A 20 1.67 -13.59 6.90
N SER A 21 2.22 -14.02 5.76
CA SER A 21 3.64 -14.33 5.58
C SER A 21 4.54 -13.12 5.81
N ILE A 22 4.11 -11.93 5.41
CA ILE A 22 4.85 -10.68 5.62
C ILE A 22 5.13 -10.38 7.10
N LEU A 23 4.38 -10.97 8.03
CA LEU A 23 4.53 -10.74 9.46
C LEU A 23 5.67 -11.58 10.07
N LEU A 24 6.12 -12.63 9.39
CA LEU A 24 7.18 -13.53 9.88
C LEU A 24 8.54 -12.82 9.93
N ASP A 25 9.30 -13.11 10.97
CA ASP A 25 10.72 -12.74 11.06
C ASP A 25 11.59 -13.77 10.36
N ASP A 26 12.82 -13.37 9.99
CA ASP A 26 13.81 -14.26 9.40
C ASP A 26 14.15 -15.42 10.33
N THR A 27 14.40 -16.59 9.76
CA THR A 27 14.83 -17.79 10.48
C THR A 27 16.09 -18.38 9.83
N SER A 28 16.60 -19.48 10.37
CA SER A 28 17.68 -20.23 9.73
C SER A 28 17.24 -20.99 8.47
N THR A 29 15.92 -21.16 8.26
CA THR A 29 15.35 -21.95 7.16
C THR A 29 14.76 -21.10 6.04
N PHE A 30 14.40 -19.85 6.30
CA PHE A 30 13.93 -18.92 5.27
C PHE A 30 14.27 -17.46 5.61
N THR A 31 14.36 -16.63 4.58
CA THR A 31 14.42 -15.17 4.70
C THR A 31 13.02 -14.61 4.44
N GLY A 32 12.49 -13.90 5.42
CA GLY A 32 11.16 -13.31 5.38
C GLY A 32 11.05 -12.10 4.47
N GLU A 33 9.83 -11.61 4.31
CA GLU A 33 9.50 -10.55 3.35
C GLU A 33 9.83 -9.14 3.85
N LYS A 34 10.05 -8.96 5.16
CA LYS A 34 10.31 -7.63 5.78
C LYS A 34 11.53 -6.93 5.19
N ASN A 35 12.57 -7.70 4.82
CA ASN A 35 13.81 -7.21 4.25
C ASN A 35 13.82 -7.16 2.72
N ALA A 36 12.71 -7.54 2.05
CA ALA A 36 12.55 -7.35 0.62
C ALA A 36 12.66 -5.87 0.24
N PHE A 37 13.18 -5.57 -0.94
CA PHE A 37 13.42 -4.20 -1.40
C PHE A 37 12.18 -3.28 -1.28
N PRO A 38 10.96 -3.69 -1.67
CA PRO A 38 9.77 -2.85 -1.53
C PRO A 38 9.29 -2.67 -0.07
N ASN A 39 9.76 -3.50 0.87
CA ASN A 39 9.31 -3.52 2.27
C ASN A 39 10.30 -2.84 3.22
N ARG A 40 11.59 -3.08 2.98
CA ARG A 40 12.68 -2.64 3.87
C ARG A 40 12.64 -1.13 4.10
N ASN A 41 12.62 -0.72 5.38
CA ASN A 41 12.58 0.68 5.82
C ASN A 41 11.35 1.45 5.37
N SER A 42 10.31 0.78 4.83
CA SER A 42 9.12 1.45 4.31
C SER A 42 7.80 0.81 4.76
N ALA A 43 7.70 -0.51 4.89
CA ALA A 43 6.54 -1.18 5.49
C ALA A 43 6.52 -0.96 7.01
N ARG A 44 5.35 -0.63 7.56
CA ARG A 44 5.17 -0.27 8.98
C ARG A 44 3.83 -0.77 9.48
N GLY A 45 3.66 -0.84 10.82
CA GLY A 45 2.42 -1.26 11.47
C GLY A 45 2.48 -2.68 11.99
N TYR A 46 3.62 -3.36 11.89
CA TYR A 46 3.84 -4.69 12.44
C TYR A 46 3.53 -4.74 13.93
N GLU A 47 4.00 -3.75 14.68
CA GLU A 47 3.79 -3.59 16.13
C GLU A 47 2.32 -3.42 16.51
N VAL A 48 1.52 -2.84 15.61
CA VAL A 48 0.06 -2.72 15.81
C VAL A 48 -0.59 -4.09 15.72
N ILE A 49 -0.21 -4.88 14.71
CA ILE A 49 -0.72 -6.25 14.56
C ILE A 49 -0.30 -7.13 15.74
N ASP A 50 0.95 -7.01 16.20
CA ASP A 50 1.43 -7.75 17.37
C ASP A 50 0.63 -7.40 18.64
N ALA A 51 0.36 -6.11 18.86
CA ALA A 51 -0.42 -5.66 20.01
C ALA A 51 -1.87 -6.15 19.96
N ILE A 52 -2.51 -6.15 18.79
CA ILE A 52 -3.85 -6.70 18.60
C ILE A 52 -3.83 -8.20 18.86
N LYS A 53 -2.88 -8.93 18.27
CA LYS A 53 -2.74 -10.38 18.45
C LYS A 53 -2.54 -10.75 19.92
N ALA A 54 -1.66 -10.06 20.63
CA ALA A 54 -1.43 -10.32 22.06
C ALA A 54 -2.70 -10.13 22.91
N ASN A 55 -3.56 -9.18 22.57
CA ASN A 55 -4.84 -8.99 23.28
C ASN A 55 -5.89 -10.05 22.89
N VAL A 56 -5.94 -10.42 21.61
CA VAL A 56 -6.85 -11.47 21.13
C VAL A 56 -6.49 -12.83 21.75
N GLU A 57 -5.19 -13.15 21.84
CA GLU A 57 -4.74 -14.42 22.46
C GLU A 57 -5.06 -14.50 23.96
N LYS A 58 -5.15 -13.39 24.69
CA LYS A 58 -5.62 -13.39 26.09
C LYS A 58 -7.12 -13.71 26.21
N ALA A 59 -7.93 -13.26 25.24
CA ALA A 59 -9.38 -13.42 25.26
C ALA A 59 -9.84 -14.77 24.66
N CYS A 60 -9.22 -15.18 23.56
CA CYS A 60 -9.57 -16.40 22.81
C CYS A 60 -8.30 -17.05 22.21
N PRO A 61 -7.54 -17.82 23.01
CA PRO A 61 -6.27 -18.40 22.57
C PRO A 61 -6.41 -19.28 21.33
N SER A 62 -5.47 -19.14 20.40
CA SER A 62 -5.36 -19.97 19.16
C SER A 62 -6.63 -20.00 18.31
N THR A 63 -7.42 -18.92 18.32
CA THR A 63 -8.71 -18.87 17.61
C THR A 63 -8.65 -17.99 16.36
N VAL A 64 -7.98 -16.83 16.42
CA VAL A 64 -7.94 -15.84 15.34
C VAL A 64 -6.54 -15.79 14.73
N SER A 65 -6.45 -15.98 13.43
CA SER A 65 -5.19 -15.93 12.70
C SER A 65 -4.62 -14.49 12.61
N CYS A 66 -3.32 -14.38 12.41
CA CYS A 66 -2.65 -13.08 12.19
C CYS A 66 -3.13 -12.43 10.88
N THR A 67 -3.41 -13.24 9.87
CA THR A 67 -3.93 -12.79 8.58
C THR A 67 -5.36 -12.22 8.70
N ASP A 68 -6.24 -12.82 9.52
CA ASP A 68 -7.57 -12.26 9.80
C ASP A 68 -7.45 -10.92 10.54
N ILE A 69 -6.55 -10.83 11.52
CA ILE A 69 -6.26 -9.57 12.24
C ILE A 69 -5.77 -8.49 11.28
N LEU A 70 -4.80 -8.80 10.41
CA LEU A 70 -4.26 -7.85 9.44
C LEU A 70 -5.34 -7.35 8.46
N THR A 71 -6.17 -8.27 7.95
CA THR A 71 -7.27 -7.95 7.04
C THR A 71 -8.31 -7.03 7.69
N LEU A 72 -8.72 -7.34 8.93
CA LEU A 72 -9.64 -6.50 9.68
C LEU A 72 -9.03 -5.14 10.03
N ALA A 73 -7.76 -5.10 10.45
CA ALA A 73 -7.06 -3.87 10.78
C ALA A 73 -6.97 -2.93 9.56
N ALA A 74 -6.73 -3.47 8.37
CA ALA A 74 -6.73 -2.68 7.13
C ALA A 74 -8.11 -2.10 6.81
N ARG A 75 -9.19 -2.88 6.95
CA ARG A 75 -10.56 -2.40 6.76
C ARG A 75 -10.92 -1.30 7.75
N GLU A 76 -10.70 -1.53 9.04
CA GLU A 76 -11.03 -0.57 10.08
C GLU A 76 -10.24 0.74 9.93
N ALA A 77 -8.97 0.62 9.53
CA ALA A 77 -8.13 1.79 9.26
C ALA A 77 -8.72 2.68 8.16
N ILE A 78 -9.26 2.09 7.09
CA ILE A 78 -9.92 2.83 6.00
C ILE A 78 -11.25 3.41 6.48
N TYR A 79 -12.06 2.63 7.20
CA TYR A 79 -13.34 3.10 7.72
C TYR A 79 -13.17 4.29 8.68
N LEU A 80 -12.21 4.24 9.58
CA LEU A 80 -11.89 5.33 10.53
C LEU A 80 -11.39 6.61 9.84
N THR A 81 -10.88 6.51 8.61
CA THR A 81 -10.48 7.67 7.79
C THR A 81 -11.58 8.15 6.84
N ARG A 82 -12.82 7.74 7.08
CA ARG A 82 -14.03 8.05 6.29
C ARG A 82 -14.13 7.33 4.96
N GLY A 83 -13.35 6.26 4.78
CA GLY A 83 -13.46 5.37 3.61
C GLY A 83 -14.64 4.41 3.72
N PRO A 84 -14.87 3.60 2.68
CA PRO A 84 -15.96 2.64 2.66
C PRO A 84 -15.74 1.48 3.63
N PHE A 85 -16.84 0.87 4.03
CA PHE A 85 -16.86 -0.41 4.72
C PHE A 85 -17.09 -1.53 3.69
N TRP A 86 -16.46 -2.70 3.92
CA TRP A 86 -16.72 -3.93 3.17
C TRP A 86 -16.72 -5.14 4.09
N SER A 87 -17.44 -6.19 3.69
CA SER A 87 -17.51 -7.44 4.45
C SER A 87 -16.21 -8.22 4.32
N VAL A 88 -15.74 -8.78 5.42
CA VAL A 88 -14.57 -9.65 5.52
C VAL A 88 -15.03 -11.00 6.06
N CYS A 89 -14.87 -12.07 5.27
CA CYS A 89 -15.02 -13.43 5.77
C CYS A 89 -13.80 -13.79 6.61
N LEU A 90 -14.01 -14.37 7.76
CA LEU A 90 -12.96 -14.83 8.68
C LEU A 90 -12.72 -16.33 8.54
N GLY A 91 -11.63 -16.82 9.13
CA GLY A 91 -11.24 -18.22 9.10
C GLY A 91 -10.03 -18.50 8.20
N ARG A 92 -9.30 -17.45 7.82
CA ARG A 92 -7.99 -17.58 7.15
C ARG A 92 -6.99 -18.23 8.07
N ARG A 93 -6.02 -18.88 7.46
CA ARG A 93 -4.88 -19.46 8.14
C ARG A 93 -3.61 -18.71 7.80
N ASP A 94 -2.67 -18.74 8.73
CA ASP A 94 -1.35 -18.15 8.59
C ASP A 94 -0.39 -19.12 7.88
N SER A 95 0.44 -18.60 6.97
CA SER A 95 1.48 -19.36 6.27
C SER A 95 2.52 -19.92 7.24
N LEU A 96 3.13 -21.05 6.87
CA LEU A 96 4.25 -21.67 7.59
C LEU A 96 5.62 -21.19 7.08
N THR A 97 5.63 -20.31 6.07
CA THR A 97 6.86 -19.81 5.43
C THR A 97 6.63 -18.42 4.86
N ALA A 98 7.72 -17.76 4.50
CA ALA A 98 7.73 -16.46 3.81
C ALA A 98 8.87 -16.43 2.78
N SER A 99 8.83 -15.50 1.82
CA SER A 99 9.82 -15.44 0.76
C SER A 99 10.19 -14.00 0.39
N GLN A 100 11.41 -13.61 0.74
CA GLN A 100 11.98 -12.33 0.31
C GLN A 100 12.02 -12.20 -1.23
N ASN A 101 12.40 -13.27 -1.93
CA ASN A 101 12.49 -13.27 -3.39
C ASN A 101 11.11 -13.07 -4.02
N ALA A 102 10.09 -13.80 -3.55
CA ALA A 102 8.73 -13.62 -4.05
C ALA A 102 8.24 -12.18 -3.82
N ALA A 103 8.55 -11.57 -2.68
CA ALA A 103 8.20 -10.18 -2.41
C ALA A 103 8.91 -9.20 -3.34
N ASN A 104 10.19 -9.45 -3.68
CA ASN A 104 10.92 -8.63 -4.64
C ASN A 104 10.35 -8.72 -6.07
N ASP A 105 9.85 -9.89 -6.47
CA ASP A 105 9.39 -10.15 -7.83
C ASP A 105 7.91 -9.75 -8.04
N GLN A 106 7.06 -9.97 -7.03
CA GLN A 106 5.60 -9.84 -7.19
C GLN A 106 5.08 -8.46 -6.79
N LEU A 107 5.74 -7.77 -5.85
CA LEU A 107 5.32 -6.42 -5.46
C LEU A 107 5.68 -5.42 -6.56
N PRO A 108 4.75 -4.51 -6.92
CA PRO A 108 5.01 -3.50 -7.94
C PRO A 108 6.01 -2.45 -7.45
N SER A 109 6.91 -2.10 -8.34
CA SER A 109 7.86 -1.00 -8.12
C SER A 109 7.25 0.35 -8.53
N PRO A 110 7.52 1.45 -7.83
CA PRO A 110 7.14 2.80 -8.26
C PRO A 110 7.84 3.24 -9.55
N PHE A 111 8.83 2.50 -10.01
CA PHE A 111 9.60 2.76 -11.23
C PHE A 111 9.19 1.88 -12.42
N GLU A 112 8.21 0.99 -12.26
CA GLU A 112 7.70 0.16 -13.35
C GLU A 112 6.86 0.97 -14.34
N PRO A 113 6.86 0.60 -15.65
CA PRO A 113 5.96 1.17 -16.63
C PRO A 113 4.49 0.98 -16.24
N LEU A 114 3.64 1.96 -16.61
CA LEU A 114 2.21 1.94 -16.29
C LEU A 114 1.51 0.65 -16.69
N VAL A 115 1.88 0.05 -17.84
CA VAL A 115 1.30 -1.21 -18.33
C VAL A 115 1.49 -2.36 -17.32
N ASN A 116 2.66 -2.45 -16.68
CA ASN A 116 2.95 -3.48 -15.68
C ASN A 116 2.22 -3.18 -14.36
N ILE A 117 2.21 -1.92 -13.97
CA ILE A 117 1.49 -1.44 -12.79
C ILE A 117 -0.01 -1.65 -12.98
N THR A 118 -0.59 -1.33 -14.12
CA THR A 118 -2.01 -1.50 -14.41
C THR A 118 -2.42 -2.97 -14.38
N ALA A 119 -1.63 -3.86 -14.95
CA ALA A 119 -1.88 -5.30 -14.89
C ALA A 119 -1.93 -5.83 -13.45
N LYS A 120 -1.05 -5.32 -12.56
CA LYS A 120 -1.02 -5.65 -11.14
C LYS A 120 -2.10 -4.91 -10.33
N PHE A 121 -2.70 -3.82 -10.86
CA PHE A 121 -3.41 -2.82 -10.05
C PHE A 121 -4.67 -2.17 -10.64
N VAL A 122 -5.45 -2.80 -11.46
CA VAL A 122 -6.72 -2.25 -12.02
C VAL A 122 -7.66 -1.60 -10.96
N SER A 123 -7.32 -1.65 -9.68
CA SER A 123 -8.15 -1.18 -8.55
C SER A 123 -7.49 -0.18 -7.59
N LYS A 124 -6.40 0.52 -7.96
CA LYS A 124 -5.54 1.22 -6.98
C LYS A 124 -5.80 2.71 -6.79
N GLY A 125 -6.90 3.08 -6.24
CA GLY A 125 -7.07 4.41 -5.65
C GLY A 125 -6.56 4.55 -4.19
N ALA A 126 -5.62 3.72 -3.74
CA ALA A 126 -5.15 3.74 -2.35
C ALA A 126 -4.26 4.95 -2.01
N HIS A 127 -3.70 5.66 -2.98
CA HIS A 127 -2.84 6.83 -2.79
C HIS A 127 -3.59 8.11 -2.38
N THR A 128 -4.89 8.05 -2.13
CA THR A 128 -5.62 9.08 -1.39
C THR A 128 -5.14 9.22 0.06
N LEU A 129 -4.40 8.25 0.59
CA LEU A 129 -3.83 8.23 1.93
C LEU A 129 -2.36 7.85 1.89
N GLY A 130 -1.56 8.43 2.79
CA GLY A 130 -0.20 8.00 3.03
C GLY A 130 0.86 8.98 2.59
N PHE A 131 2.11 8.52 2.71
CA PHE A 131 3.30 9.30 2.43
C PHE A 131 4.27 8.49 1.59
N ALA A 132 5.01 9.15 0.72
CA ALA A 132 6.12 8.57 -0.01
C ALA A 132 7.45 9.19 0.45
N GLN A 133 8.52 8.38 0.43
CA GLN A 133 9.86 8.89 0.69
C GLN A 133 10.35 9.73 -0.51
N CYS A 134 11.09 10.80 -0.23
CA CYS A 134 11.65 11.67 -1.27
C CYS A 134 12.45 10.90 -2.32
N SER A 135 13.17 9.85 -1.92
CA SER A 135 13.92 8.98 -2.84
C SER A 135 13.07 8.40 -3.99
N THR A 136 11.76 8.24 -3.81
CA THR A 136 10.86 7.65 -4.81
C THR A 136 10.41 8.61 -5.91
N PHE A 137 10.51 9.93 -5.68
CA PHE A 137 10.05 10.94 -6.65
C PHE A 137 11.04 12.12 -6.83
N LYS A 138 12.16 12.15 -6.10
CA LYS A 138 13.14 13.25 -6.17
C LYS A 138 13.61 13.53 -7.61
N ARG A 139 13.75 12.50 -8.46
CA ARG A 139 14.12 12.69 -9.87
C ARG A 139 13.10 13.54 -10.63
N ARG A 140 11.82 13.47 -10.30
CA ARG A 140 10.81 14.38 -10.89
C ARG A 140 11.03 15.84 -10.52
N LEU A 141 11.69 16.13 -9.40
CA LEU A 141 11.91 17.49 -8.92
C LEU A 141 13.17 18.13 -9.51
N PHE A 142 14.18 17.33 -9.89
CA PHE A 142 15.52 17.86 -10.19
C PHE A 142 16.15 17.29 -11.46
N ASP A 143 15.80 16.09 -11.88
CA ASP A 143 16.46 15.38 -12.99
C ASP A 143 15.51 14.43 -13.69
N PHE A 144 14.39 14.97 -14.19
CA PHE A 144 13.39 14.19 -14.89
C PHE A 144 13.96 13.64 -16.20
N ASP A 145 13.91 12.32 -16.36
CA ASP A 145 14.46 11.58 -17.51
C ASP A 145 15.93 11.90 -17.84
N GLY A 146 16.73 12.30 -16.84
CA GLY A 146 18.14 12.66 -17.03
C GLY A 146 18.37 14.03 -17.66
N SER A 147 17.34 14.89 -17.69
CA SER A 147 17.39 16.21 -18.33
C SER A 147 18.09 17.28 -17.48
N GLY A 148 18.36 17.01 -16.20
CA GLY A 148 18.82 18.01 -15.23
C GLY A 148 17.76 19.05 -14.85
N ASN A 149 16.51 18.86 -15.31
CA ASN A 149 15.38 19.75 -15.07
C ASN A 149 14.23 19.01 -14.36
N PRO A 150 13.29 19.72 -13.72
CA PRO A 150 12.09 19.10 -13.17
C PRO A 150 11.18 18.53 -14.27
N ASP A 151 10.29 17.62 -13.89
CA ASP A 151 9.20 17.13 -14.73
C ASP A 151 8.35 18.32 -15.22
N PRO A 152 8.30 18.59 -16.53
CA PRO A 152 7.59 19.75 -17.08
C PRO A 152 6.07 19.67 -16.92
N THR A 153 5.53 18.46 -16.60
CA THR A 153 4.12 18.27 -16.38
C THR A 153 3.70 18.51 -14.92
N LEU A 154 4.67 18.61 -13.98
CA LEU A 154 4.37 18.81 -12.57
C LEU A 154 3.94 20.26 -12.31
N ASP A 155 2.82 20.43 -11.60
CA ASP A 155 2.36 21.76 -11.16
C ASP A 155 3.47 22.56 -10.46
N SER A 156 3.66 23.81 -10.86
CA SER A 156 4.78 24.64 -10.40
C SER A 156 4.69 25.00 -8.92
N SER A 157 3.49 25.14 -8.38
CA SER A 157 3.29 25.46 -6.95
C SER A 157 3.62 24.25 -6.07
N LEU A 158 3.22 23.06 -6.52
CA LEU A 158 3.57 21.80 -5.87
C LEU A 158 5.08 21.54 -5.95
N LEU A 159 5.73 21.81 -7.09
CA LEU A 159 7.17 21.67 -7.27
C LEU A 159 7.95 22.48 -6.23
N GLY A 160 7.57 23.75 -6.01
CA GLY A 160 8.21 24.61 -5.01
C GLY A 160 8.09 24.05 -3.59
N SER A 161 6.90 23.60 -3.23
CA SER A 161 6.62 23.00 -1.91
C SER A 161 7.39 21.69 -1.71
N LEU A 162 7.43 20.83 -2.71
CA LEU A 162 8.13 19.54 -2.64
C LEU A 162 9.65 19.72 -2.54
N ARG A 163 10.23 20.69 -3.25
CA ARG A 163 11.67 20.98 -3.14
C ARG A 163 12.09 21.45 -1.75
N SER A 164 11.20 22.10 -1.02
CA SER A 164 11.45 22.50 0.37
C SER A 164 11.49 21.29 1.32
N VAL A 165 10.64 20.29 1.09
CA VAL A 165 10.60 19.04 1.89
C VAL A 165 11.70 18.07 1.46
N CYS A 166 11.98 18.01 0.16
CA CYS A 166 12.91 17.08 -0.48
C CYS A 166 14.02 17.83 -1.23
N PRO A 167 14.92 18.55 -0.54
CA PRO A 167 16.03 19.23 -1.20
C PRO A 167 16.97 18.23 -1.91
N ASN A 168 17.74 18.71 -2.90
CA ASN A 168 18.56 17.86 -3.75
C ASN A 168 19.87 17.41 -3.10
N HIS A 169 19.76 16.73 -1.95
CA HIS A 169 20.89 16.07 -1.28
C HIS A 169 20.44 14.74 -0.66
N LYS A 170 21.37 13.82 -0.46
CA LYS A 170 21.11 12.42 -0.10
C LYS A 170 20.42 12.27 1.26
N ASP A 171 20.72 13.15 2.21
CA ASP A 171 20.16 13.05 3.58
C ASP A 171 18.64 13.26 3.60
N SER A 172 18.08 13.93 2.57
CA SER A 172 16.63 14.13 2.44
C SER A 172 15.89 12.93 1.84
N ASP A 173 16.57 11.87 1.43
CA ASP A 173 15.94 10.72 0.73
C ASP A 173 14.90 10.03 1.59
N SER A 174 15.07 10.02 2.91
CA SER A 174 14.12 9.46 3.87
C SER A 174 13.00 10.41 4.30
N ASN A 175 13.06 11.69 3.91
CA ASN A 175 11.98 12.63 4.20
C ASN A 175 10.69 12.16 3.52
N LEU A 176 9.56 12.51 4.12
CA LEU A 176 8.24 12.06 3.69
C LEU A 176 7.42 13.22 3.13
N ALA A 177 6.79 13.01 1.98
CA ALA A 177 5.77 13.89 1.43
C ALA A 177 4.42 13.14 1.31
N PRO A 178 3.28 13.82 1.56
CA PRO A 178 1.98 13.20 1.43
C PRO A 178 1.65 12.87 -0.03
N LEU A 179 1.04 11.71 -0.26
CA LEU A 179 0.56 11.29 -1.59
C LEU A 179 -0.59 12.18 -2.07
N ASP A 180 -1.45 12.60 -1.14
CA ASP A 180 -2.44 13.64 -1.33
C ASP A 180 -2.09 14.85 -0.44
N ALA A 181 -1.64 15.94 -1.04
CA ALA A 181 -1.23 17.15 -0.31
C ALA A 181 -2.40 17.99 0.22
N VAL A 182 -3.65 17.71 -0.20
CA VAL A 182 -4.84 18.50 0.15
C VAL A 182 -5.59 17.87 1.33
N THR A 183 -5.86 16.56 1.28
CA THR A 183 -6.60 15.84 2.31
C THR A 183 -5.80 14.67 2.89
N ILE A 184 -4.64 14.99 3.44
CA ILE A 184 -3.54 14.05 3.83
C ILE A 184 -4.01 12.82 4.62
N ASN A 185 -4.99 12.97 5.52
CA ASN A 185 -5.42 11.93 6.46
C ASN A 185 -6.87 11.49 6.24
N ARG A 186 -7.45 11.80 5.09
CA ARG A 186 -8.84 11.48 4.77
C ARG A 186 -8.92 10.60 3.53
N PHE A 187 -9.67 9.51 3.62
CA PHE A 187 -10.01 8.72 2.46
C PHE A 187 -11.12 9.43 1.67
N ASP A 188 -10.77 10.00 0.54
CA ASP A 188 -11.71 10.67 -0.36
C ASP A 188 -11.19 10.68 -1.81
N ASN A 189 -11.83 11.43 -2.69
CA ASN A 189 -11.49 11.47 -4.11
C ASN A 189 -10.59 12.65 -4.51
N VAL A 190 -10.01 13.37 -3.56
CA VAL A 190 -9.16 14.55 -3.86
C VAL A 190 -7.89 14.16 -4.58
N TYR A 191 -7.31 13.00 -4.26
CA TYR A 191 -6.19 12.43 -5.03
C TYR A 191 -6.45 12.45 -6.55
N PHE A 192 -7.64 12.05 -7.02
CA PHE A 192 -7.95 12.06 -8.45
C PHE A 192 -8.09 13.49 -9.01
N LYS A 193 -8.55 14.44 -8.20
CA LYS A 193 -8.57 15.88 -8.57
C LYS A 193 -7.15 16.42 -8.70
N ASN A 194 -6.24 16.00 -7.83
CA ASN A 194 -4.82 16.36 -7.91
C ASN A 194 -4.20 15.84 -9.21
N LEU A 195 -4.49 14.61 -9.65
CA LEU A 195 -4.02 14.07 -10.93
C LEU A 195 -4.54 14.88 -12.12
N MET A 196 -5.81 15.29 -12.10
CA MET A 196 -6.40 16.17 -13.14
C MET A 196 -5.71 17.54 -13.23
N ASN A 197 -5.10 18.00 -12.14
CA ASN A 197 -4.40 19.27 -12.04
C ASN A 197 -2.86 19.12 -12.12
N ASN A 198 -2.36 18.00 -12.64
CA ASN A 198 -0.92 17.69 -12.73
C ASN A 198 -0.19 17.73 -11.38
N SER A 199 -0.91 17.46 -10.29
CA SER A 199 -0.41 17.50 -8.92
C SER A 199 -0.26 16.09 -8.29
N GLY A 200 -0.10 15.05 -9.11
CA GLY A 200 0.27 13.72 -8.64
C GLY A 200 1.70 13.71 -8.11
N LEU A 201 1.93 13.15 -6.91
CA LEU A 201 3.26 13.11 -6.30
C LEU A 201 4.21 12.19 -7.06
N LEU A 202 3.80 10.94 -7.30
CA LEU A 202 4.62 9.94 -7.99
C LEU A 202 4.46 10.05 -9.51
N GLY A 203 5.52 9.75 -10.25
CA GLY A 203 5.43 9.64 -11.71
C GLY A 203 4.43 8.58 -12.15
N SER A 204 4.38 7.46 -11.45
CA SER A 204 3.40 6.40 -11.68
C SER A 204 1.94 6.83 -11.45
N ASP A 205 1.69 7.76 -10.51
CA ASP A 205 0.35 8.31 -10.29
C ASP A 205 -0.05 9.22 -11.45
N GLN A 206 0.82 10.15 -11.83
CA GLN A 206 0.55 11.10 -12.92
C GLN A 206 0.44 10.38 -14.28
N ALA A 207 1.17 9.27 -14.46
CA ALA A 207 1.10 8.44 -15.67
C ALA A 207 -0.30 7.87 -15.95
N LEU A 208 -1.19 7.78 -14.94
CA LEU A 208 -2.60 7.41 -15.14
C LEU A 208 -3.34 8.35 -16.09
N MET A 209 -2.84 9.57 -16.27
CA MET A 209 -3.40 10.53 -17.21
C MET A 209 -2.91 10.34 -18.66
N ASN A 210 -1.89 9.51 -18.90
CA ASN A 210 -1.27 9.32 -20.21
C ASN A 210 -1.97 8.25 -21.07
N ASP A 211 -2.84 7.44 -20.49
CA ASP A 211 -3.64 6.43 -21.19
C ASP A 211 -5.13 6.79 -21.12
N ASN A 212 -5.84 6.72 -22.23
CA ASN A 212 -7.24 7.16 -22.33
C ASN A 212 -8.17 6.40 -21.37
N THR A 213 -7.92 5.11 -21.13
CA THR A 213 -8.76 4.28 -20.27
C THR A 213 -8.57 4.68 -18.79
N THR A 214 -7.32 4.82 -18.36
CA THR A 214 -7.02 5.22 -16.97
C THR A 214 -7.39 6.68 -16.73
N ALA A 215 -7.17 7.60 -17.68
CA ALA A 215 -7.58 9.00 -17.59
C ALA A 215 -9.10 9.15 -17.47
N ALA A 216 -9.89 8.33 -18.19
CA ALA A 216 -11.35 8.31 -18.06
C ALA A 216 -11.78 7.86 -16.65
N LEU A 217 -11.11 6.85 -16.07
CA LEU A 217 -11.36 6.40 -14.69
C LEU A 217 -11.02 7.50 -13.68
N VAL A 218 -9.85 8.14 -13.81
CA VAL A 218 -9.44 9.28 -12.97
C VAL A 218 -10.48 10.40 -13.03
N SER A 219 -10.92 10.78 -14.24
CA SER A 219 -11.96 11.79 -14.44
C SER A 219 -13.26 11.41 -13.75
N ASN A 220 -13.72 10.15 -13.88
CA ASN A 220 -14.93 9.69 -13.22
C ASN A 220 -14.82 9.71 -11.69
N PHE A 221 -13.73 9.19 -11.14
CA PHE A 221 -13.50 9.18 -9.69
C PHE A 221 -13.32 10.60 -9.13
N SER A 222 -12.72 11.52 -9.88
CA SER A 222 -12.62 12.93 -9.47
C SER A 222 -13.98 13.62 -9.34
N LYS A 223 -14.96 13.23 -10.17
CA LYS A 223 -16.31 13.81 -10.19
C LYS A 223 -17.27 13.11 -9.23
N TYR A 224 -17.14 11.80 -9.05
CA TYR A 224 -18.10 10.96 -8.35
C TYR A 224 -17.44 10.23 -7.15
N PRO A 225 -17.33 10.86 -5.98
CA PRO A 225 -16.67 10.26 -4.81
C PRO A 225 -17.33 8.95 -4.36
N TYR A 226 -18.65 8.81 -4.50
CA TYR A 226 -19.35 7.57 -4.18
C TYR A 226 -18.94 6.42 -5.13
N LEU A 227 -18.72 6.72 -6.41
CA LEU A 227 -18.25 5.71 -7.35
C LEU A 227 -16.88 5.17 -6.98
N PHE A 228 -15.95 6.08 -6.64
CA PHE A 228 -14.63 5.69 -6.13
C PHE A 228 -14.73 4.80 -4.90
N SER A 229 -15.48 5.21 -3.87
CA SER A 229 -15.66 4.44 -2.63
C SER A 229 -16.23 3.04 -2.91
N LYS A 230 -17.24 2.93 -3.78
CA LYS A 230 -17.87 1.66 -4.16
C LYS A 230 -16.88 0.73 -4.87
N GLU A 231 -16.17 1.24 -5.87
CA GLU A 231 -15.20 0.44 -6.64
C GLU A 231 -13.99 0.04 -5.79
N PHE A 232 -13.55 0.92 -4.88
CA PHE A 232 -12.51 0.58 -3.90
C PHE A 232 -12.94 -0.57 -2.99
N ALA A 233 -14.14 -0.51 -2.40
CA ALA A 233 -14.67 -1.58 -1.56
C ALA A 233 -14.78 -2.91 -2.33
N ALA A 234 -15.31 -2.87 -3.57
CA ALA A 234 -15.41 -4.05 -4.42
C ALA A 234 -14.02 -4.64 -4.74
N SER A 235 -13.03 -3.79 -4.95
CA SER A 235 -11.64 -4.21 -5.19
C SER A 235 -11.01 -4.82 -3.95
N MET A 236 -11.24 -4.24 -2.77
CA MET A 236 -10.75 -4.80 -1.51
C MET A 236 -11.34 -6.18 -1.22
N VAL A 237 -12.62 -6.41 -1.55
CA VAL A 237 -13.23 -7.76 -1.47
C VAL A 237 -12.51 -8.76 -2.37
N LYS A 238 -12.03 -8.36 -3.54
CA LYS A 238 -11.23 -9.24 -4.40
C LYS A 238 -9.85 -9.51 -3.81
N VAL A 239 -9.18 -8.44 -3.33
CA VAL A 239 -7.83 -8.54 -2.73
C VAL A 239 -7.83 -9.51 -1.55
N ILE A 240 -8.75 -9.36 -0.60
CA ILE A 240 -8.80 -10.20 0.62
C ILE A 240 -9.07 -11.69 0.34
N ASN A 241 -9.39 -12.05 -0.89
CA ASN A 241 -9.63 -13.44 -1.31
C ASN A 241 -8.50 -14.03 -2.18
N ILE A 242 -7.40 -13.31 -2.35
CA ILE A 242 -6.25 -13.82 -3.11
C ILE A 242 -5.52 -14.88 -2.28
N GLY A 243 -5.35 -16.08 -2.82
CA GLY A 243 -4.50 -17.14 -2.26
C GLY A 243 -4.77 -17.52 -0.80
N VAL A 244 -6.01 -17.42 -0.34
CA VAL A 244 -6.39 -17.64 1.07
C VAL A 244 -6.13 -19.08 1.50
N LEU A 245 -5.41 -19.25 2.60
CA LEU A 245 -5.25 -20.54 3.26
C LEU A 245 -6.44 -20.81 4.20
N THR A 246 -6.98 -22.03 4.18
CA THR A 246 -8.12 -22.45 5.03
C THR A 246 -8.01 -23.94 5.42
N GLY A 247 -8.84 -24.36 6.34
CA GLY A 247 -8.93 -25.78 6.78
C GLY A 247 -7.61 -26.26 7.40
N GLN A 248 -6.95 -27.20 6.77
CA GLN A 248 -5.67 -27.79 7.24
C GLN A 248 -4.44 -27.12 6.61
N ASN A 249 -4.62 -26.17 5.68
CA ASN A 249 -3.54 -25.46 5.03
C ASN A 249 -3.12 -24.26 5.90
N GLY A 250 -1.92 -24.30 6.46
CA GLY A 250 -1.43 -23.28 7.39
C GLY A 250 -1.88 -23.51 8.83
N GLU A 251 -1.64 -22.52 9.68
CA GLU A 251 -1.89 -22.59 11.11
C GLU A 251 -2.61 -21.35 11.66
N ILE A 252 -2.88 -21.30 12.95
CA ILE A 252 -3.23 -20.09 13.69
C ILE A 252 -2.04 -19.78 14.60
N ARG A 253 -1.18 -18.83 14.18
CA ARG A 253 -0.02 -18.45 14.96
C ARG A 253 -0.45 -17.79 16.27
N LYS A 254 0.27 -18.11 17.36
CA LYS A 254 0.11 -17.46 18.67
C LYS A 254 0.86 -16.13 18.73
N ASN A 255 1.95 -16.05 17.99
CA ASN A 255 2.75 -14.85 17.77
C ASN A 255 2.90 -14.67 16.26
N CYS A 256 2.53 -13.49 15.73
CA CYS A 256 2.57 -13.26 14.30
C CYS A 256 3.98 -13.30 13.68
N ARG A 257 5.02 -13.20 14.51
CA ARG A 257 6.42 -13.15 14.08
C ARG A 257 7.05 -14.51 13.82
N VAL A 258 6.47 -15.59 14.34
CA VAL A 258 7.06 -16.93 14.31
C VAL A 258 5.99 -17.99 14.02
N VAL A 259 6.39 -19.06 13.37
CA VAL A 259 5.60 -20.29 13.22
C VAL A 259 5.51 -20.98 14.59
N ASN A 260 4.36 -21.62 14.93
CA ASN A 260 4.17 -22.30 16.23
C ASN A 260 5.13 -23.47 16.45
#